data_ac0edb531f86efa4860d9d81ef0f7421
#
_entry.id   ac0edb531f86efa4860d9d81ef0f7421
#
_cell.length_a   1.000
_cell.length_b   1.000
_cell.length_c   1.000
_cell.angle_alpha   90.00
_cell.angle_beta   90.00
_cell.angle_gamma   90.00
#
_symmetry.space_group_name_H-M   'P 1'
#
loop_
_entity.id
_entity.type
_entity.pdbx_description
1 polymer ?
#
loop_
_entity_poly.entity_id
_entity_poly.type
_entity_poly.pdbx_seq_one_letter_code
_entity_poly.pdbx_strand_id
1 'polypeptide(L)'
;MKSISHTQLFIHSLIKPKMLAAYRILSVGKIIQYTFLLVLLITAFSLGQFVNEGITSINNYEEIEQYVENLQWLIYIISAIFSFTMNTLILYAKISLYALVAFLFAKPFRKRAEYRHLWRTAALAITWEVLLTIVLKIFIQNSIVTMIICMLITMSYLFIALSKYPKLKH
;
A
#
# COMPACT_ATOMS: atom_id res chain seq x y z
N MET A 1 -27.79 2.39 -3.99
CA MET A 1 -26.64 1.53 -3.63
C MET A 1 -26.31 1.77 -2.18
N LYS A 2 -26.30 0.72 -1.31
CA LYS A 2 -25.86 0.87 0.09
C LYS A 2 -24.45 1.46 0.12
N SER A 3 -24.24 2.48 0.95
CA SER A 3 -22.91 3.06 1.15
C SER A 3 -22.01 2.01 1.80
N ILE A 4 -21.06 1.49 1.01
CA ILE A 4 -20.08 0.52 1.52
C ILE A 4 -19.13 1.27 2.48
N SER A 5 -19.01 0.82 3.71
CA SER A 5 -18.09 1.39 4.70
C SER A 5 -16.62 1.11 4.36
N HIS A 6 -15.69 1.97 4.79
CA HIS A 6 -14.23 1.75 4.64
C HIS A 6 -13.77 0.48 5.36
N THR A 7 -14.37 0.14 6.52
CA THR A 7 -14.11 -1.11 7.23
C THR A 7 -14.53 -2.35 6.43
N GLN A 8 -15.64 -2.30 5.72
CA GLN A 8 -16.07 -3.37 4.81
C GLN A 8 -15.12 -3.51 3.63
N LEU A 9 -14.64 -2.39 3.05
CA LEU A 9 -13.63 -2.42 2.00
C LEU A 9 -12.34 -3.10 2.49
N PHE A 10 -11.89 -2.76 3.69
CA PHE A 10 -10.70 -3.33 4.30
C PHE A 10 -10.82 -4.85 4.49
N ILE A 11 -11.91 -5.31 5.13
CA ILE A 11 -12.14 -6.75 5.37
C ILE A 11 -12.27 -7.51 4.05
N HIS A 12 -13.04 -6.97 3.09
CA HIS A 12 -13.24 -7.62 1.81
C HIS A 12 -11.98 -7.62 0.94
N SER A 13 -11.11 -6.60 1.05
CA SER A 13 -9.84 -6.56 0.35
C SER A 13 -8.87 -7.65 0.81
N LEU A 14 -9.00 -8.11 2.07
CA LEU A 14 -8.18 -9.18 2.62
C LEU A 14 -8.72 -10.58 2.31
N ILE A 15 -10.02 -10.79 2.48
CA ILE A 15 -10.59 -12.14 2.55
C ILE A 15 -11.27 -12.57 1.26
N LYS A 16 -11.82 -11.62 0.45
CA LYS A 16 -12.73 -11.95 -0.64
C LYS A 16 -12.26 -11.43 -2.01
N PRO A 17 -11.40 -12.16 -2.74
CA PRO A 17 -10.91 -11.72 -4.06
C PRO A 17 -12.04 -11.55 -5.09
N LYS A 18 -13.17 -12.26 -4.94
CA LYS A 18 -14.37 -12.06 -5.77
C LYS A 18 -14.97 -10.67 -5.59
N MET A 19 -14.94 -10.13 -4.37
CA MET A 19 -15.47 -8.80 -4.08
C MET A 19 -14.57 -7.70 -4.62
N LEU A 20 -13.24 -7.91 -4.69
CA LEU A 20 -12.32 -6.99 -5.38
C LEU A 20 -12.73 -6.79 -6.85
N ALA A 21 -13.03 -7.89 -7.55
CA ALA A 21 -13.50 -7.84 -8.92
C ALA A 21 -14.85 -7.12 -9.05
N ALA A 22 -15.74 -7.24 -8.06
CA ALA A 22 -17.01 -6.51 -8.04
C ALA A 22 -16.83 -5.01 -7.76
N TYR A 23 -15.84 -4.65 -6.90
CA TYR A 23 -15.55 -3.26 -6.52
C TYR A 23 -14.88 -2.43 -7.63
N ARG A 24 -14.55 -3.02 -8.78
CA ARG A 24 -14.06 -2.29 -9.96
C ARG A 24 -14.99 -1.15 -10.42
N ILE A 25 -16.27 -1.18 -10.07
CA ILE A 25 -17.27 -0.16 -10.42
C ILE A 25 -17.46 0.92 -9.36
N LEU A 26 -16.77 0.83 -8.19
CA LEU A 26 -16.82 1.86 -7.17
C LEU A 26 -16.32 3.20 -7.72
N SER A 27 -16.77 4.31 -7.12
CA SER A 27 -16.25 5.63 -7.45
C SER A 27 -14.75 5.73 -7.14
N VAL A 28 -14.00 6.42 -8.01
CA VAL A 28 -12.55 6.63 -7.83
C VAL A 28 -12.27 7.37 -6.53
N GLY A 29 -13.10 8.37 -6.19
CA GLY A 29 -12.95 9.14 -4.95
C GLY A 29 -12.97 8.25 -3.70
N LYS A 30 -13.85 7.24 -3.66
CA LYS A 30 -13.92 6.30 -2.53
C LYS A 30 -12.68 5.41 -2.42
N ILE A 31 -12.11 5.01 -3.56
CA ILE A 31 -10.87 4.25 -3.59
C ILE A 31 -9.69 5.12 -3.13
N ILE A 32 -9.63 6.38 -3.56
CA ILE A 32 -8.60 7.34 -3.13
C ILE A 32 -8.68 7.57 -1.61
N GLN A 33 -9.87 7.77 -1.06
CA GLN A 33 -10.04 7.90 0.40
C GLN A 33 -9.56 6.65 1.14
N TYR A 34 -9.85 5.47 0.60
CA TYR A 34 -9.40 4.22 1.18
C TYR A 34 -7.87 4.08 1.13
N THR A 35 -7.25 4.36 -0.02
CA THR A 35 -5.78 4.32 -0.16
C THR A 35 -5.09 5.36 0.71
N PHE A 36 -5.71 6.52 0.92
CA PHE A 36 -5.22 7.53 1.85
C PHE A 36 -5.15 7.02 3.30
N LEU A 37 -6.15 6.26 3.74
CA LEU A 37 -6.10 5.59 5.05
C LEU A 37 -4.95 4.58 5.16
N LEU A 38 -4.65 3.86 4.08
CA LEU A 38 -3.49 2.96 4.04
C LEU A 38 -2.17 3.72 4.09
N VAL A 39 -2.08 4.88 3.41
CA VAL A 39 -0.91 5.77 3.49
C VAL A 39 -0.69 6.25 4.92
N LEU A 40 -1.75 6.70 5.61
CA LEU A 40 -1.65 7.12 7.01
C LEU A 40 -1.13 5.98 7.90
N LEU A 41 -1.63 4.77 7.70
CA LEU A 41 -1.22 3.60 8.47
C LEU A 41 0.28 3.27 8.27
N ILE A 42 0.75 3.23 7.01
CA ILE A 42 2.17 2.93 6.74
C ILE A 42 3.09 4.07 7.18
N THR A 43 2.62 5.32 7.08
CA THR A 43 3.39 6.49 7.54
C THR A 43 3.54 6.51 9.05
N ALA A 44 2.47 6.21 9.79
CA ALA A 44 2.54 6.10 11.26
C ALA A 44 3.53 5.02 11.68
N PHE A 45 3.53 3.87 11.00
CA PHE A 45 4.50 2.79 11.26
C PHE A 45 5.94 3.22 10.92
N SER A 46 6.15 3.86 9.77
CA SER A 46 7.48 4.36 9.35
C SER A 46 8.04 5.41 10.32
N LEU A 47 7.19 6.30 10.83
CA LEU A 47 7.58 7.28 11.84
C LEU A 47 7.96 6.61 13.16
N GLY A 48 7.22 5.59 13.59
CA GLY A 48 7.56 4.82 14.78
C GLY A 48 8.94 4.16 14.67
N GLN A 49 9.29 3.61 13.51
CA GLN A 49 10.62 3.07 13.25
C GLN A 49 11.70 4.18 13.27
N PHE A 50 11.43 5.30 12.60
CA PHE A 50 12.36 6.43 12.55
C PHE A 50 12.68 6.98 13.94
N VAL A 51 11.67 7.11 14.81
CA VAL A 51 11.88 7.55 16.21
C VAL A 51 12.76 6.56 16.97
N ASN A 52 12.49 5.25 16.84
CA ASN A 52 13.28 4.23 17.54
C ASN A 52 14.74 4.17 17.05
N GLU A 53 14.94 4.24 15.73
CA GLU A 53 16.30 4.22 15.14
C GLU A 53 17.04 5.53 15.40
N GLY A 54 16.34 6.68 15.36
CA GLY A 54 16.89 7.98 15.63
C GLY A 54 17.43 8.12 17.05
N ILE A 55 16.67 7.68 18.04
CA ILE A 55 17.09 7.70 19.46
C ILE A 55 18.35 6.86 19.67
N THR A 56 18.41 5.67 19.05
CA THR A 56 19.60 4.80 19.16
C THR A 56 20.83 5.36 18.45
N SER A 57 20.67 6.12 17.39
CA SER A 57 21.78 6.71 16.62
C SER A 57 22.37 7.95 17.28
N ILE A 58 21.55 8.77 17.93
CA ILE A 58 21.96 10.03 18.58
C ILE A 58 22.80 9.75 19.82
N ASN A 59 22.50 8.71 20.58
CA ASN A 59 23.25 8.31 21.78
C ASN A 59 24.75 7.97 21.53
N ASN A 60 25.17 7.88 20.28
CA ASN A 60 26.56 7.62 19.90
C ASN A 60 27.39 8.89 19.64
N TYR A 61 26.80 10.10 19.72
CA TYR A 61 27.48 11.37 19.40
C TYR A 61 27.25 12.42 20.50
N GLU A 62 28.01 12.34 21.58
CA GLU A 62 27.91 13.22 22.77
C GLU A 62 28.03 14.73 22.45
N GLU A 63 28.83 15.11 21.44
CA GLU A 63 29.04 16.53 21.08
C GLU A 63 27.85 17.19 20.34
N ILE A 64 26.97 16.39 19.74
CA ILE A 64 25.83 16.89 18.92
C ILE A 64 24.53 16.85 19.74
N GLU A 65 24.49 16.13 20.83
CA GLU A 65 23.29 15.85 21.63
C GLU A 65 22.53 17.14 22.02
N GLN A 66 23.24 18.14 22.50
CA GLN A 66 22.66 19.40 22.99
C GLN A 66 22.02 20.24 21.87
N TYR A 67 22.58 20.21 20.64
CA TYR A 67 22.01 20.89 19.48
C TYR A 67 20.81 20.13 18.89
N VAL A 68 20.89 18.80 18.89
CA VAL A 68 19.83 17.93 18.37
C VAL A 68 18.60 17.97 19.27
N GLU A 69 18.79 18.02 20.60
CA GLU A 69 17.71 18.08 21.57
C GLU A 69 16.80 19.32 21.35
N ASN A 70 17.38 20.48 21.10
CA ASN A 70 16.67 21.71 20.81
C ASN A 70 15.92 21.72 19.46
N LEU A 71 16.40 20.95 18.47
CA LEU A 71 15.84 20.89 17.11
C LEU A 71 15.02 19.62 16.87
N GLN A 72 14.95 18.70 17.82
CA GLN A 72 14.35 17.38 17.68
C GLN A 72 12.89 17.44 17.21
N TRP A 73 12.10 18.36 17.77
CA TRP A 73 10.71 18.53 17.37
C TRP A 73 10.56 18.94 15.88
N LEU A 74 11.48 19.80 15.40
CA LEU A 74 11.49 20.24 14.00
C LEU A 74 11.85 19.07 13.06
N ILE A 75 12.83 18.26 13.45
CA ILE A 75 13.25 17.07 12.71
C ILE A 75 12.07 16.08 12.58
N TYR A 76 11.31 15.86 13.66
CA TYR A 76 10.14 14.98 13.60
C TYR A 76 9.03 15.49 12.69
N ILE A 77 8.73 16.80 12.70
CA ILE A 77 7.72 17.37 11.81
C ILE A 77 8.15 17.25 10.34
N ILE A 78 9.40 17.61 10.03
CA ILE A 78 9.94 17.52 8.66
C ILE A 78 9.93 16.05 8.19
N SER A 79 10.38 15.13 9.04
CA SER A 79 10.39 13.70 8.74
C SER A 79 8.99 13.14 8.54
N ALA A 80 8.01 13.62 9.30
CA ALA A 80 6.61 13.22 9.15
C ALA A 80 6.04 13.64 7.78
N ILE A 81 6.24 14.90 7.40
CA ILE A 81 5.78 15.45 6.12
C ILE A 81 6.49 14.73 4.96
N PHE A 82 7.80 14.55 5.07
CA PHE A 82 8.60 13.87 4.04
C PHE A 82 8.18 12.40 3.88
N SER A 83 8.07 11.67 4.99
CA SER A 83 7.63 10.27 4.99
C SER A 83 6.22 10.10 4.43
N PHE A 84 5.29 10.99 4.80
CA PHE A 84 3.93 10.98 4.26
C PHE A 84 3.93 11.17 2.75
N THR A 85 4.68 12.16 2.26
CA THR A 85 4.78 12.46 0.82
C THR A 85 5.40 11.29 0.07
N MET A 86 6.52 10.75 0.55
CA MET A 86 7.21 9.63 -0.07
C MET A 86 6.36 8.35 -0.07
N ASN A 87 5.74 8.00 1.06
CA ASN A 87 4.86 6.84 1.14
C ASN A 87 3.66 6.98 0.18
N THR A 88 3.10 8.19 0.04
CA THR A 88 2.01 8.47 -0.90
C THR A 88 2.46 8.21 -2.34
N LEU A 89 3.57 8.81 -2.77
CA LEU A 89 4.10 8.66 -4.12
C LEU A 89 4.41 7.20 -4.44
N ILE A 90 5.12 6.51 -3.55
CA ILE A 90 5.50 5.11 -3.72
C ILE A 90 4.25 4.22 -3.80
N LEU A 91 3.25 4.43 -2.94
CA LEU A 91 2.03 3.63 -2.93
C LEU A 91 1.25 3.78 -4.24
N TYR A 92 1.03 5.01 -4.71
CA TYR A 92 0.32 5.26 -5.97
C TYR A 92 1.10 4.78 -7.20
N ALA A 93 2.43 4.91 -7.21
CA ALA A 93 3.28 4.35 -8.25
C ALA A 93 3.15 2.81 -8.31
N LYS A 94 3.18 2.12 -7.17
CA LYS A 94 2.99 0.67 -7.08
C LYS A 94 1.59 0.25 -7.57
N ILE A 95 0.52 0.93 -7.14
CA ILE A 95 -0.84 0.67 -7.61
C ILE A 95 -0.92 0.75 -9.13
N SER A 96 -0.33 1.80 -9.72
CA SER A 96 -0.34 2.02 -11.16
C SER A 96 0.46 0.96 -11.90
N LEU A 97 1.61 0.55 -11.36
CA LEU A 97 2.44 -0.52 -11.91
C LEU A 97 1.72 -1.88 -11.87
N TYR A 98 1.12 -2.23 -10.74
CA TYR A 98 0.33 -3.46 -10.60
C TYR A 98 -0.87 -3.49 -11.53
N ALA A 99 -1.56 -2.36 -11.68
CA ALA A 99 -2.66 -2.23 -12.64
C ALA A 99 -2.19 -2.40 -14.08
N LEU A 100 -1.01 -1.87 -14.45
CA LEU A 100 -0.42 -2.02 -15.76
C LEU A 100 -0.08 -3.48 -16.06
N VAL A 101 0.59 -4.16 -15.13
CA VAL A 101 0.91 -5.58 -15.26
C VAL A 101 -0.36 -6.41 -15.41
N ALA A 102 -1.37 -6.20 -14.55
CA ALA A 102 -2.65 -6.89 -14.67
C ALA A 102 -3.36 -6.60 -15.99
N PHE A 103 -3.23 -5.40 -16.55
CA PHE A 103 -3.79 -5.02 -17.84
C PHE A 103 -3.13 -5.79 -19.00
N LEU A 104 -1.81 -5.94 -18.97
CA LEU A 104 -1.08 -6.71 -19.98
C LEU A 104 -1.52 -8.19 -19.98
N PHE A 105 -1.79 -8.75 -18.80
CA PHE A 105 -2.27 -10.13 -18.68
C PHE A 105 -3.77 -10.29 -18.91
N ALA A 106 -4.57 -9.22 -18.85
CA ALA A 106 -6.03 -9.29 -19.08
C ALA A 106 -6.38 -9.77 -20.50
N LYS A 107 -5.62 -9.33 -21.52
CA LYS A 107 -5.83 -9.70 -22.93
C LYS A 107 -5.61 -11.20 -23.16
N PRO A 108 -4.47 -11.82 -22.82
CA PRO A 108 -4.26 -13.26 -23.02
C PRO A 108 -5.27 -14.12 -22.23
N PHE A 109 -5.74 -13.66 -21.08
CA PHE A 109 -6.78 -14.35 -20.31
C PHE A 109 -8.21 -14.12 -20.83
N ARG A 110 -8.37 -13.41 -21.95
CA ARG A 110 -9.67 -13.07 -22.57
C ARG A 110 -10.64 -12.43 -21.57
N LYS A 111 -10.15 -11.54 -20.71
CA LYS A 111 -10.96 -10.85 -19.70
C LYS A 111 -11.32 -9.45 -20.19
N ARG A 112 -12.59 -9.06 -19.97
CA ARG A 112 -13.08 -7.70 -20.24
C ARG A 112 -12.64 -6.81 -19.09
N ALA A 113 -11.44 -6.24 -19.18
CA ALA A 113 -10.87 -5.36 -18.18
C ALA A 113 -10.30 -4.11 -18.85
N GLU A 114 -10.72 -2.95 -18.36
CA GLU A 114 -10.13 -1.65 -18.68
C GLU A 114 -9.09 -1.32 -17.62
N TYR A 115 -8.05 -0.56 -17.98
CA TYR A 115 -7.01 -0.12 -17.03
C TYR A 115 -7.60 0.54 -15.78
N ARG A 116 -8.61 1.39 -15.96
CA ARG A 116 -9.33 2.08 -14.88
C ARG A 116 -9.98 1.13 -13.87
N HIS A 117 -10.50 -0.01 -14.32
CA HIS A 117 -11.08 -1.03 -13.45
C HIS A 117 -9.99 -1.80 -12.71
N LEU A 118 -8.90 -2.12 -13.40
CA LEU A 118 -7.75 -2.81 -12.80
C LEU A 118 -7.02 -1.95 -11.78
N TRP A 119 -6.91 -0.65 -12.04
CA TRP A 119 -6.33 0.30 -11.08
C TRP A 119 -7.09 0.30 -9.73
N ARG A 120 -8.42 0.30 -9.78
CA ARG A 120 -9.25 0.20 -8.56
C ARG A 120 -9.05 -1.13 -7.84
N THR A 121 -8.96 -2.22 -8.58
CA THR A 121 -8.73 -3.55 -8.00
C THR A 121 -7.33 -3.66 -7.41
N ALA A 122 -6.31 -3.11 -8.07
CA ALA A 122 -4.94 -3.04 -7.58
C ALA A 122 -4.85 -2.19 -6.29
N ALA A 123 -5.55 -1.05 -6.24
CA ALA A 123 -5.64 -0.19 -5.06
C ALA A 123 -6.26 -0.88 -3.84
N LEU A 124 -7.15 -1.86 -4.04
CA LEU A 124 -7.66 -2.70 -2.96
C LEU A 124 -6.71 -3.85 -2.64
N ALA A 125 -6.06 -4.44 -3.64
CA ALA A 125 -5.13 -5.56 -3.45
C ALA A 125 -3.86 -5.14 -2.68
N ILE A 126 -3.43 -3.87 -2.80
CA ILE A 126 -2.23 -3.33 -2.12
C ILE A 126 -2.36 -3.35 -0.59
N THR A 127 -3.58 -3.53 -0.06
CA THR A 127 -3.82 -3.72 1.37
C THR A 127 -2.99 -4.87 1.94
N TRP A 128 -2.87 -5.96 1.20
CA TRP A 128 -2.00 -7.09 1.57
C TRP A 128 -0.54 -6.67 1.67
N GLU A 129 -0.05 -5.90 0.70
CA GLU A 129 1.33 -5.42 0.72
C GLU A 129 1.62 -4.54 1.93
N VAL A 130 0.71 -3.58 2.22
CA VAL A 130 0.87 -2.67 3.36
C VAL A 130 0.91 -3.44 4.67
N LEU A 131 -0.05 -4.35 4.90
CA LEU A 131 -0.12 -5.12 6.14
C LEU A 131 1.06 -6.08 6.28
N LEU A 132 1.39 -6.81 5.21
CA LEU A 132 2.53 -7.74 5.23
C LEU A 132 3.85 -7.00 5.43
N THR A 133 4.02 -5.82 4.84
CA THR A 133 5.22 -5.00 5.06
C THR A 133 5.36 -4.63 6.52
N ILE A 134 4.28 -4.21 7.18
CA ILE A 134 4.29 -3.88 8.62
C ILE A 134 4.66 -5.11 9.46
N VAL A 135 4.01 -6.25 9.20
CA VAL A 135 4.24 -7.48 9.97
C VAL A 135 5.65 -8.03 9.70
N LEU A 136 6.05 -8.16 8.45
CA LEU A 136 7.34 -8.76 8.10
C LEU A 136 8.54 -7.91 8.52
N LYS A 137 8.42 -6.59 8.54
CA LYS A 137 9.50 -5.72 9.04
C LYS A 137 9.81 -5.92 10.53
N ILE A 138 8.87 -6.45 11.31
CA ILE A 138 9.12 -6.79 12.71
C ILE A 138 10.04 -8.02 12.82
N PHE A 139 9.92 -8.97 11.88
CA PHE A 139 10.64 -10.26 11.92
C PHE A 139 11.85 -10.30 10.99
N ILE A 140 11.78 -9.61 9.86
CA ILE A 140 12.78 -9.66 8.80
C ILE A 140 13.41 -8.27 8.64
N GLN A 141 14.65 -8.12 9.06
CA GLN A 141 15.40 -6.87 8.92
C GLN A 141 15.81 -6.59 7.47
N ASN A 142 15.89 -7.62 6.61
CA ASN A 142 16.25 -7.44 5.20
C ASN A 142 15.09 -6.83 4.41
N SER A 143 15.19 -5.54 4.11
CA SER A 143 14.17 -4.75 3.43
C SER A 143 13.89 -5.25 2.01
N ILE A 144 14.90 -5.76 1.28
CA ILE A 144 14.75 -6.24 -0.11
C ILE A 144 13.94 -7.53 -0.13
N VAL A 145 14.25 -8.48 0.75
CA VAL A 145 13.53 -9.75 0.85
C VAL A 145 12.06 -9.51 1.20
N THR A 146 11.80 -8.65 2.18
CA THR A 146 10.43 -8.25 2.56
C THR A 146 9.67 -7.66 1.38
N MET A 147 10.29 -6.75 0.62
CA MET A 147 9.68 -6.12 -0.55
C MET A 147 9.31 -7.14 -1.62
N ILE A 148 10.19 -8.09 -1.94
CA ILE A 148 9.95 -9.11 -2.96
C ILE A 148 8.80 -10.03 -2.53
N ILE A 149 8.79 -10.50 -1.28
CA ILE A 149 7.72 -11.38 -0.76
C ILE A 149 6.37 -10.67 -0.83
N CYS A 150 6.28 -9.43 -0.34
CA CYS A 150 5.04 -8.64 -0.36
C CYS A 150 4.55 -8.41 -1.80
N MET A 151 5.45 -8.08 -2.73
CA MET A 151 5.12 -7.89 -4.14
C MET A 151 4.55 -9.16 -4.77
N LEU A 152 5.17 -10.32 -4.55
CA LEU A 152 4.72 -11.61 -5.11
C LEU A 152 3.34 -12.00 -4.58
N ILE A 153 3.09 -11.83 -3.28
CA ILE A 153 1.80 -12.14 -2.65
C ILE A 153 0.71 -11.21 -3.21
N THR A 154 0.99 -9.91 -3.30
CA THR A 154 0.02 -8.92 -3.81
C THR A 154 -0.31 -9.16 -5.28
N MET A 155 0.70 -9.48 -6.10
CA MET A 155 0.50 -9.85 -7.50
C MET A 155 -0.32 -11.13 -7.66
N SER A 156 -0.01 -12.17 -6.90
CA SER A 156 -0.76 -13.42 -6.91
C SER A 156 -2.24 -13.17 -6.55
N TYR A 157 -2.49 -12.36 -5.53
CA TYR A 157 -3.84 -11.99 -5.10
C TYR A 157 -4.59 -11.18 -6.17
N LEU A 158 -3.89 -10.26 -6.84
CA LEU A 158 -4.44 -9.49 -7.96
C LEU A 158 -4.80 -10.38 -9.16
N PHE A 159 -3.97 -11.37 -9.50
CA PHE A 159 -4.28 -12.34 -10.55
C PHE A 159 -5.48 -13.22 -10.21
N ILE A 160 -5.63 -13.64 -8.94
CA ILE A 160 -6.82 -14.35 -8.47
C ILE A 160 -8.07 -13.46 -8.65
N ALA A 161 -7.99 -12.17 -8.29
CA ALA A 161 -9.09 -11.24 -8.51
C ALA A 161 -9.39 -11.05 -10.01
N LEU A 162 -8.36 -10.93 -10.88
CA LEU A 162 -8.50 -10.83 -12.32
C LEU A 162 -9.17 -12.07 -12.92
N SER A 163 -8.90 -13.28 -12.42
CA SER A 163 -9.54 -14.52 -12.87
C SER A 163 -11.06 -14.50 -12.71
N LYS A 164 -11.58 -13.70 -11.76
CA LYS A 164 -13.02 -13.53 -11.49
C LYS A 164 -13.69 -12.45 -12.36
N TYR A 165 -12.94 -11.76 -13.21
CA TYR A 165 -13.49 -10.82 -14.17
C TYR A 165 -14.33 -11.53 -15.26
N PRO A 166 -15.35 -10.87 -15.81
CA PRO A 166 -16.14 -11.45 -16.89
C PRO A 166 -15.27 -11.69 -18.12
N LYS A 167 -15.57 -12.79 -18.83
CA LYS A 167 -14.92 -13.10 -20.10
C LYS A 167 -15.40 -12.13 -21.19
N LEU A 168 -14.58 -11.88 -22.19
CA LEU A 168 -14.99 -11.25 -23.44
C LEU A 168 -16.01 -12.17 -24.10
N LYS A 169 -17.22 -11.66 -24.38
CA LYS A 169 -18.14 -12.32 -25.28
C LYS A 169 -17.60 -12.14 -26.70
N HIS A 170 -17.51 -13.24 -27.43
CA HIS A 170 -17.32 -13.22 -28.88
C HIS A 170 -18.60 -12.73 -29.54
#